data_8360f691cc0d952fcf8adc78d3d09ed4
#
_entry.id   8360f691cc0d952fcf8adc78d3d09ed4
#
_cell.length_a   1.000
_cell.length_b   1.000
_cell.length_c   1.000
_cell.angle_alpha   90.00
_cell.angle_beta   90.00
_cell.angle_gamma   90.00
#
_symmetry.space_group_name_H-M   'P 1'
#
loop_
_entity.id
_entity.type
_entity.pdbx_description
1 polymer ?
#
loop_
_entity_poly.entity_id
_entity_poly.type
_entity_poly.pdbx_seq_one_letter_code
_entity_poly.pdbx_strand_id
1 'polypeptide(L)'
;MARDVAPIFADIDGMDADKFISHLTPDVRFRFANMDPAIGHAAVKEGVEGFWTTIAGLTHHVLKVHEIGDTVIAQIDVEYRRLDGKSVTVPNCDVLIFDGDKVRDWQIYIDLAPVFA
;
A
#
# COMPACT_ATOMS: atom_id res chain seq x y z
N MET A 1 -6.82 -12.58 18.06
CA MET A 1 -5.63 -11.71 18.06
C MET A 1 -5.68 -10.75 16.89
N ALA A 2 -5.34 -9.51 17.15
CA ALA A 2 -5.26 -8.52 16.08
C ALA A 2 -4.08 -8.80 15.15
N ARG A 3 -4.30 -8.63 13.85
CA ARG A 3 -3.22 -8.69 12.84
C ARG A 3 -2.38 -7.43 12.94
N ASP A 4 -1.07 -7.60 12.91
CA ASP A 4 -0.13 -6.48 12.88
C ASP A 4 0.21 -6.15 11.42
N VAL A 5 -0.27 -4.99 10.95
CA VAL A 5 -0.02 -4.55 9.58
C VAL A 5 1.22 -3.64 9.46
N ALA A 6 1.85 -3.27 10.57
CA ALA A 6 3.01 -2.40 10.56
C ALA A 6 4.18 -2.93 9.71
N PRO A 7 4.53 -4.23 9.75
CA PRO A 7 5.58 -4.76 8.89
C PRO A 7 5.30 -4.62 7.40
N ILE A 8 4.03 -4.71 6.99
CA ILE A 8 3.64 -4.58 5.59
C ILE A 8 3.94 -3.15 5.11
N PHE A 9 3.51 -2.15 5.86
CA PHE A 9 3.75 -0.74 5.50
C PHE A 9 5.23 -0.37 5.60
N ALA A 10 5.96 -0.95 6.55
CA ALA A 10 7.41 -0.73 6.67
C ALA A 10 8.16 -1.21 5.43
N ASP A 11 7.77 -2.36 4.85
CA ASP A 11 8.38 -2.88 3.65
C ASP A 11 8.06 -2.02 2.42
N ILE A 12 6.85 -1.44 2.35
CA ILE A 12 6.50 -0.47 1.32
C ILE A 12 7.36 0.80 1.47
N ASP A 13 7.48 1.31 2.67
CA ASP A 13 8.24 2.54 2.96
C ASP A 13 9.74 2.34 2.65
N GLY A 14 10.23 1.11 2.81
CA GLY A 14 11.59 0.72 2.42
C GLY A 14 11.75 0.52 0.91
N MET A 15 10.66 0.59 0.14
CA MET A 15 10.66 0.34 -1.30
C MET A 15 11.27 -1.01 -1.67
N ASP A 16 10.99 -2.03 -0.85
CA ASP A 16 11.45 -3.39 -1.08
C ASP A 16 10.26 -4.22 -1.61
N ALA A 17 10.19 -4.34 -2.93
CA ALA A 17 9.07 -5.00 -3.59
C ALA A 17 9.00 -6.49 -3.25
N ASP A 18 10.14 -7.17 -3.14
CA ASP A 18 10.17 -8.60 -2.81
C ASP A 18 9.66 -8.87 -1.40
N LYS A 19 10.06 -8.06 -0.42
CA LYS A 19 9.51 -8.15 0.93
C LYS A 19 8.03 -7.82 0.96
N PHE A 20 7.62 -6.78 0.23
CA PHE A 20 6.21 -6.39 0.15
C PHE A 20 5.35 -7.52 -0.38
N ILE A 21 5.69 -8.10 -1.53
CA ILE A 21 4.87 -9.18 -2.11
C ILE A 21 4.86 -10.44 -1.26
N SER A 22 5.84 -10.64 -0.37
CA SER A 22 5.84 -11.78 0.54
C SER A 22 4.68 -11.78 1.52
N HIS A 23 4.03 -10.63 1.74
CA HIS A 23 2.83 -10.52 2.57
C HIS A 23 1.53 -10.83 1.82
N LEU A 24 1.61 -11.12 0.52
CA LEU A 24 0.45 -11.28 -0.35
C LEU A 24 0.27 -12.75 -0.78
N THR A 25 -0.98 -13.15 -1.01
CA THR A 25 -1.24 -14.46 -1.61
C THR A 25 -0.73 -14.50 -3.05
N PRO A 26 -0.44 -15.70 -3.61
CA PRO A 26 0.05 -15.80 -5.00
C PRO A 26 -0.92 -15.23 -6.05
N ASP A 27 -2.22 -15.25 -5.74
CA ASP A 27 -3.30 -14.78 -6.62
C ASP A 27 -3.90 -13.45 -6.15
N VAL A 28 -3.17 -12.67 -5.35
CA VAL A 28 -3.64 -11.41 -4.78
C VAL A 28 -4.24 -10.49 -5.85
N ARG A 29 -5.33 -9.79 -5.45
CA ARG A 29 -5.87 -8.67 -6.21
C ARG A 29 -5.49 -7.38 -5.50
N PHE A 30 -4.74 -6.53 -6.18
CA PHE A 30 -4.23 -5.27 -5.62
C PHE A 30 -4.66 -4.12 -6.52
N ARG A 31 -5.39 -3.16 -5.97
CA ARG A 31 -5.82 -2.00 -6.73
C ARG A 31 -5.39 -0.72 -6.02
N PHE A 32 -4.66 0.10 -6.75
CA PHE A 32 -4.17 1.39 -6.28
C PHE A 32 -5.03 2.51 -6.87
N ALA A 33 -5.73 3.26 -6.02
CA ALA A 33 -6.64 4.33 -6.41
C ALA A 33 -7.69 3.82 -7.43
N ASN A 34 -7.82 4.48 -8.56
CA ASN A 34 -8.74 4.09 -9.63
C ASN A 34 -8.05 3.40 -10.82
N MET A 35 -6.82 2.92 -10.61
CA MET A 35 -6.12 2.15 -11.63
C MET A 35 -6.73 0.77 -11.79
N ASP A 36 -6.43 0.09 -12.90
CA ASP A 36 -6.82 -1.30 -13.08
C ASP A 36 -6.17 -2.20 -12.03
N PRO A 37 -6.88 -3.21 -11.53
CA PRO A 37 -6.30 -4.14 -10.56
C PRO A 37 -5.11 -4.90 -11.13
N ALA A 38 -4.06 -5.04 -10.32
CA ALA A 38 -2.96 -5.95 -10.60
C ALA A 38 -3.26 -7.29 -9.93
N ILE A 39 -3.14 -8.37 -10.67
CA ILE A 39 -3.43 -9.72 -10.19
C ILE A 39 -2.14 -10.54 -10.13
N GLY A 40 -1.83 -11.03 -8.94
CA GLY A 40 -0.66 -11.88 -8.69
C GLY A 40 0.62 -11.10 -8.41
N HIS A 41 1.63 -11.82 -7.91
CA HIS A 41 2.88 -11.21 -7.44
C HIS A 41 3.62 -10.44 -8.52
N ALA A 42 3.76 -10.99 -9.72
CA ALA A 42 4.53 -10.34 -10.78
C ALA A 42 3.91 -9.00 -11.20
N ALA A 43 2.59 -8.96 -11.38
CA ALA A 43 1.88 -7.75 -11.77
C ALA A 43 1.94 -6.69 -10.65
N VAL A 44 1.79 -7.09 -9.39
CA VAL A 44 1.87 -6.18 -8.25
C VAL A 44 3.28 -5.61 -8.13
N LYS A 45 4.30 -6.45 -8.24
CA LYS A 45 5.69 -6.00 -8.17
C LYS A 45 6.01 -4.99 -9.26
N GLU A 46 5.61 -5.29 -10.51
CA GLU A 46 5.81 -4.37 -11.63
C GLU A 46 5.11 -3.02 -11.39
N GLY A 47 3.86 -3.07 -10.90
CA GLY A 47 3.09 -1.85 -10.64
C GLY A 47 3.69 -0.97 -9.56
N VAL A 48 4.08 -1.55 -8.42
CA VAL A 48 4.64 -0.77 -7.31
C VAL A 48 6.04 -0.25 -7.65
N GLU A 49 6.88 -1.05 -8.31
CA GLU A 49 8.21 -0.60 -8.73
C GLU A 49 8.09 0.54 -9.74
N GLY A 50 7.15 0.45 -10.68
CA GLY A 50 6.88 1.53 -11.63
C GLY A 50 6.45 2.81 -10.93
N PHE A 51 5.51 2.73 -9.98
CA PHE A 51 5.07 3.88 -9.21
C PHE A 51 6.22 4.50 -8.40
N TRP A 52 7.04 3.69 -7.76
CA TRP A 52 8.16 4.17 -6.94
C TRP A 52 9.21 4.95 -7.73
N THR A 53 9.29 4.74 -9.05
CA THR A 53 10.19 5.55 -9.89
C THR A 53 9.73 7.00 -10.04
N THR A 54 8.47 7.30 -9.71
CA THR A 54 7.87 8.65 -9.84
C THR A 54 8.01 9.50 -8.59
N ILE A 55 8.54 8.93 -7.50
CA ILE A 55 8.71 9.60 -6.22
C ILE A 55 10.13 9.37 -5.69
N ALA A 56 10.57 10.18 -4.74
CA ALA A 56 11.85 9.98 -4.06
C ALA A 56 11.73 9.08 -2.84
N GLY A 57 10.55 9.02 -2.23
CA GLY A 57 10.30 8.17 -1.07
C GLY A 57 8.88 8.37 -0.53
N LEU A 58 8.52 7.56 0.46
CA LEU A 58 7.23 7.67 1.13
C LEU A 58 7.32 7.14 2.56
N THR A 59 6.40 7.59 3.39
CA THR A 59 6.24 7.10 4.77
C THR A 59 4.76 7.00 5.08
N HIS A 60 4.34 5.82 5.56
CA HIS A 60 2.98 5.58 6.02
C HIS A 60 2.88 5.91 7.51
N HIS A 61 2.08 6.93 7.84
CA HIS A 61 1.74 7.26 9.22
C HIS A 61 0.37 6.66 9.53
N VAL A 62 0.37 5.47 10.12
CA VAL A 62 -0.87 4.74 10.43
C VAL A 62 -1.55 5.41 11.61
N LEU A 63 -2.77 5.93 11.38
CA LEU A 63 -3.54 6.66 12.36
C LEU A 63 -4.47 5.74 13.15
N LYS A 64 -5.17 4.84 12.46
CA LYS A 64 -6.16 3.96 13.08
C LYS A 64 -6.33 2.70 12.24
N VAL A 65 -6.45 1.56 12.93
CA VAL A 65 -6.66 0.27 12.30
C VAL A 65 -7.93 -0.35 12.87
N HIS A 66 -8.81 -0.82 12.00
CA HIS A 66 -10.03 -1.55 12.35
C HIS A 66 -9.93 -2.95 11.80
N GLU A 67 -10.19 -3.94 12.62
CA GLU A 67 -10.20 -5.35 12.19
C GLU A 67 -11.58 -5.95 12.39
N ILE A 68 -12.15 -6.50 11.31
CA ILE A 68 -13.49 -7.10 11.30
C ILE A 68 -13.35 -8.45 10.59
N GLY A 69 -13.24 -9.55 11.36
CA GLY A 69 -12.96 -10.87 10.78
C GLY A 69 -11.63 -10.85 10.04
N ASP A 70 -11.66 -11.21 8.76
CA ASP A 70 -10.46 -11.21 7.91
C ASP A 70 -10.23 -9.88 7.18
N THR A 71 -11.05 -8.87 7.46
CA THR A 71 -10.95 -7.53 6.86
C THR A 71 -10.24 -6.58 7.81
N VAL A 72 -9.21 -5.91 7.31
CA VAL A 72 -8.51 -4.84 8.04
C VAL A 72 -8.68 -3.55 7.27
N ILE A 73 -9.11 -2.49 7.97
CA ILE A 73 -9.24 -1.14 7.41
C ILE A 73 -8.22 -0.25 8.13
N ALA A 74 -7.32 0.34 7.37
CA ALA A 74 -6.27 1.21 7.92
C ALA A 74 -6.44 2.63 7.41
N GLN A 75 -6.61 3.57 8.34
CA GLN A 75 -6.62 5.00 8.05
C GLN A 75 -5.21 5.52 8.23
N ILE A 76 -4.67 6.16 7.21
CA ILE A 76 -3.24 6.47 7.11
C ILE A 76 -3.07 7.85 6.53
N ASP A 77 -2.11 8.61 7.04
CA ASP A 77 -1.54 9.76 6.33
C ASP A 77 -0.29 9.27 5.61
N VAL A 78 -0.24 9.37 4.29
CA VAL A 78 0.94 8.99 3.52
C VAL A 78 1.70 10.26 3.16
N GLU A 79 2.94 10.31 3.64
CA GLU A 79 3.87 11.38 3.29
C GLU A 79 4.69 10.94 2.10
N TYR A 80 4.52 11.64 0.97
CA TYR A 80 5.30 11.40 -0.25
C TYR A 80 6.40 12.43 -0.36
N ARG A 81 7.62 11.95 -0.57
CA ARG A 81 8.75 12.80 -0.94
C ARG A 81 8.87 12.83 -2.45
N ARG A 82 8.72 14.01 -3.02
CA ARG A 82 8.72 14.24 -4.47
C ARG A 82 10.15 14.26 -5.01
N LEU A 83 10.29 14.01 -6.31
CA LEU A 83 11.60 14.10 -6.99
C LEU A 83 12.19 15.52 -6.96
N ASP A 84 11.35 16.55 -6.81
CA ASP A 84 11.80 17.95 -6.67
C ASP A 84 12.22 18.34 -5.25
N GLY A 85 12.23 17.39 -4.32
CA GLY A 85 12.61 17.61 -2.93
C GLY A 85 11.52 18.10 -2.02
N LYS A 86 10.30 18.33 -2.53
CA LYS A 86 9.15 18.73 -1.71
C LYS A 86 8.46 17.50 -1.13
N SER A 87 7.82 17.66 0.02
CA SER A 87 7.00 16.63 0.64
C SER A 87 5.53 17.03 0.60
N VAL A 88 4.66 16.04 0.33
CA VAL A 88 3.21 16.21 0.32
C VAL A 88 2.60 15.06 1.12
N THR A 89 1.76 15.37 2.10
CA THR A 89 1.04 14.36 2.88
C THR A 89 -0.42 14.34 2.46
N VAL A 90 -0.93 13.16 2.15
CA VAL A 90 -2.33 12.97 1.72
C VAL A 90 -3.01 11.90 2.57
N PRO A 91 -4.32 12.04 2.84
CA PRO A 91 -5.07 11.01 3.54
C PRO A 91 -5.27 9.79 2.64
N ASN A 92 -5.30 8.63 3.27
CA ASN A 92 -5.36 7.34 2.59
C ASN A 92 -6.13 6.35 3.44
N CYS A 93 -6.92 5.50 2.81
CA CYS A 93 -7.62 4.41 3.48
C CYS A 93 -7.38 3.11 2.73
N ASP A 94 -6.82 2.13 3.40
CA ASP A 94 -6.58 0.81 2.84
C ASP A 94 -7.60 -0.18 3.39
N VAL A 95 -8.16 -1.00 2.50
CA VAL A 95 -8.99 -2.14 2.87
C VAL A 95 -8.26 -3.40 2.44
N LEU A 96 -7.83 -4.19 3.42
CA LEU A 96 -7.10 -5.44 3.20
C LEU A 96 -7.98 -6.61 3.62
N ILE A 97 -8.09 -7.61 2.75
CA ILE A 97 -8.78 -8.86 3.08
C ILE A 97 -7.73 -9.97 3.12
N PHE A 98 -7.64 -10.66 4.24
CA PHE A 98 -6.66 -11.68 4.50
C PHE A 98 -7.19 -13.09 4.20
N ASP A 99 -6.29 -13.95 3.76
CA ASP A 99 -6.44 -15.40 3.79
C ASP A 99 -5.33 -15.92 4.71
N GLY A 100 -5.70 -16.30 5.94
CA GLY A 100 -4.72 -16.60 6.97
C GLY A 100 -3.89 -15.37 7.31
N ASP A 101 -2.58 -15.48 7.12
CA ASP A 101 -1.62 -14.40 7.41
C ASP A 101 -1.21 -13.59 6.16
N LYS A 102 -1.80 -13.92 5.00
CA LYS A 102 -1.49 -13.26 3.72
C LYS A 102 -2.66 -12.42 3.25
N VAL A 103 -2.37 -11.30 2.60
CA VAL A 103 -3.39 -10.46 1.98
C VAL A 103 -3.77 -11.03 0.63
N ARG A 104 -5.07 -11.31 0.42
CA ARG A 104 -5.59 -11.81 -0.86
C ARG A 104 -6.28 -10.74 -1.69
N ASP A 105 -6.74 -9.64 -1.05
CA ASP A 105 -7.39 -8.52 -1.73
C ASP A 105 -6.98 -7.24 -1.03
N TRP A 106 -6.55 -6.25 -1.79
CA TRP A 106 -6.11 -4.97 -1.24
C TRP A 106 -6.60 -3.84 -2.13
N GLN A 107 -7.42 -2.96 -1.57
CA GLN A 107 -7.86 -1.75 -2.24
C GLN A 107 -7.32 -0.54 -1.49
N ILE A 108 -6.66 0.36 -2.22
CA ILE A 108 -6.12 1.60 -1.67
C ILE A 108 -6.98 2.76 -2.17
N TYR A 109 -7.64 3.46 -1.25
CA TYR A 109 -8.45 4.66 -1.54
C TYR A 109 -7.60 5.89 -1.25
N ILE A 110 -7.17 6.57 -2.29
CA ILE A 110 -6.28 7.71 -2.20
C ILE A 110 -6.51 8.66 -3.40
N ASP A 111 -6.32 9.96 -3.16
CA ASP A 111 -6.22 10.95 -4.23
C ASP A 111 -4.76 11.38 -4.37
N LEU A 112 -4.13 11.00 -5.47
CA LEU A 112 -2.73 11.31 -5.75
C LEU A 112 -2.52 12.66 -6.45
N ALA A 113 -3.59 13.37 -6.82
CA ALA A 113 -3.45 14.63 -7.54
C ALA A 113 -2.51 15.63 -6.85
N PRO A 114 -2.58 15.83 -5.51
CA PRO A 114 -1.68 16.76 -4.84
C PRO A 114 -0.19 16.36 -4.91
N VAL A 115 0.10 15.06 -5.06
CA VAL A 115 1.48 14.56 -5.09
C VAL A 115 2.17 14.98 -6.38
N PHE A 116 1.43 15.05 -7.48
CA PHE A 116 1.96 15.34 -8.81
C PHE A 116 1.54 16.71 -9.34
N ALA A 117 0.93 17.53 -8.50
CA ALA A 117 0.49 18.88 -8.88
C ALA A 117 1.67 19.83 -9.12
#